data_3ba3e06e112aea2be6a106267ed65c59
#
_entry.id   3ba3e06e112aea2be6a106267ed65c59
#
_cell.length_a   1.000
_cell.length_b   1.000
_cell.length_c   1.000
_cell.angle_alpha   90.00
_cell.angle_beta   90.00
_cell.angle_gamma   90.00
#
_symmetry.space_group_name_H-M   'P 1'
#
loop_
_entity.id
_entity.type
_entity.pdbx_description
1 polymer ?
#
loop_
_entity_poly.entity_id
_entity_poly.type
_entity_poly.pdbx_seq_one_letter_code
_entity_poly.pdbx_strand_id
1 'polypeptide(L)' 'MYVVPLMVADTVKYLEAELKNLGWEELGKPTVMGHLATLIMHREGYRLTVSLQDNERSQTTRVQMLMMEQ' A
#
# COMPACT_ATOMS: atom_id res chain seq x y z
N MET A 1 -2.23 3.52 -10.88
CA MET A 1 -0.79 3.34 -10.54
C MET A 1 -0.11 4.69 -10.41
N TYR A 2 0.71 4.86 -9.40
CA TYR A 2 1.49 6.08 -9.23
C TYR A 2 2.83 5.74 -8.58
N VAL A 3 3.73 6.72 -8.56
CA VAL A 3 5.08 6.53 -8.03
C VAL A 3 5.33 7.56 -6.92
N VAL A 4 5.90 7.11 -5.81
CA VAL A 4 6.26 7.98 -4.69
C VAL A 4 7.78 7.98 -4.49
N PRO A 5 8.37 9.11 -4.07
CA PRO A 5 9.83 9.22 -3.89
C PRO A 5 10.27 8.67 -2.53
N LEU A 6 9.84 7.46 -2.21
CA LEU A 6 10.16 6.76 -0.96
C LEU A 6 10.43 5.29 -1.28
N MET A 7 11.21 4.63 -0.44
CA MET A 7 11.38 3.18 -0.53
C MET A 7 10.16 2.47 0.06
N VAL A 8 10.04 1.16 -0.23
CA VAL A 8 8.82 0.41 0.07
C VAL A 8 8.43 0.46 1.56
N ALA A 9 9.37 0.33 2.47
CA ALA A 9 9.07 0.32 3.90
C ALA A 9 8.46 1.65 4.37
N ASP A 10 8.99 2.77 3.91
CA ASP A 10 8.47 4.09 4.25
C ASP A 10 7.15 4.37 3.55
N THR A 11 6.99 3.89 2.32
CA THR A 11 5.74 4.03 1.57
C THR A 11 4.60 3.27 2.25
N VAL A 12 4.87 2.07 2.78
CA VAL A 12 3.87 1.30 3.53
C VAL A 12 3.38 2.09 4.74
N LYS A 13 4.30 2.66 5.52
CA LYS A 13 3.93 3.46 6.70
C LYS A 13 3.10 4.67 6.31
N TYR A 14 3.51 5.36 5.26
CA TYR A 14 2.80 6.53 4.76
C TYR A 14 1.37 6.17 4.34
N LEU A 15 1.22 5.11 3.54
CA LEU A 15 -0.08 4.69 3.04
C LEU A 15 -0.98 4.17 4.15
N GLU A 16 -0.44 3.44 5.13
CA GLU A 16 -1.23 3.00 6.29
C GLU A 16 -1.85 4.20 7.00
N ALA A 17 -1.05 5.22 7.28
CA ALA A 17 -1.53 6.41 7.97
C ALA A 17 -2.60 7.15 7.15
N GLU A 18 -2.35 7.34 5.86
CA GLU A 18 -3.28 8.03 4.96
C GLU A 18 -4.61 7.27 4.84
N LEU A 19 -4.56 5.97 4.63
CA LEU A 19 -5.76 5.17 4.46
C LEU A 19 -6.56 5.08 5.76
N LYS A 20 -5.90 4.98 6.91
CA LYS A 20 -6.59 5.01 8.20
C LYS A 20 -7.29 6.35 8.43
N ASN A 21 -6.68 7.44 8.04
CA ASN A 21 -7.30 8.77 8.12
C ASN A 21 -8.55 8.87 7.25
N LEU A 22 -8.63 8.08 6.17
CA LEU A 22 -9.78 8.04 5.29
C LEU A 22 -10.84 7.02 5.73
N GLY A 23 -10.63 6.38 6.86
CA GLY A 23 -11.59 5.42 7.41
C GLY A 23 -11.37 3.97 7.01
N TRP A 24 -10.29 3.66 6.32
CA TRP A 24 -9.93 2.29 5.98
C TRP A 24 -9.32 1.58 7.18
N GLU A 25 -9.60 0.29 7.33
CA GLU A 25 -9.04 -0.55 8.37
C GLU A 25 -8.17 -1.64 7.76
N GLU A 26 -7.09 -2.00 8.43
CA GLU A 26 -6.22 -3.07 7.97
C GLU A 26 -6.89 -4.44 8.08
N LEU A 27 -6.75 -5.23 7.01
CA LEU A 27 -7.16 -6.62 6.99
C LEU A 27 -5.91 -7.48 7.11
N GLY A 28 -5.46 -7.72 8.34
CA GLY A 28 -4.19 -8.36 8.60
C GLY A 28 -3.03 -7.38 8.59
N LYS A 29 -1.81 -7.89 8.77
CA LYS A 29 -0.61 -7.06 8.75
C LYS A 29 -0.08 -6.90 7.33
N PRO A 30 0.54 -5.77 6.99
CA PRO A 30 1.20 -5.63 5.71
C PRO A 30 2.30 -6.67 5.53
N THR A 31 2.43 -7.19 4.32
CA THR A 31 3.50 -8.11 3.97
C THR A 31 4.60 -7.32 3.26
N VAL A 32 5.82 -7.36 3.78
CA VAL A 32 6.96 -6.71 3.15
C VAL A 32 8.03 -7.76 2.91
N MET A 33 8.42 -7.94 1.65
CA MET A 33 9.44 -8.90 1.26
C MET A 33 10.41 -8.24 0.28
N GLY A 34 11.60 -7.88 0.76
CA GLY A 34 12.60 -7.22 -0.08
C GLY A 34 12.08 -5.93 -0.68
N HIS A 35 11.90 -5.91 -2.00
CA HIS A 35 11.44 -4.74 -2.75
C HIS A 35 9.95 -4.75 -3.04
N LEU A 36 9.22 -5.72 -2.47
CA LEU A 36 7.79 -5.87 -2.68
C LEU A 36 7.04 -5.75 -1.37
N ALA A 37 5.85 -5.18 -1.42
CA ALA A 37 4.95 -5.15 -0.27
C ALA A 37 3.51 -5.22 -0.73
N THR A 38 2.66 -5.75 0.14
CA THR A 38 1.23 -5.81 -0.09
C THR A 38 0.51 -5.34 1.16
N LEU A 39 -0.45 -4.46 0.97
CA LEU A 39 -1.27 -3.90 2.03
C LEU A 39 -2.73 -4.14 1.66
N ILE A 40 -3.50 -4.74 2.58
CA ILE A 40 -4.91 -5.01 2.34
C ILE A 40 -5.73 -4.25 3.38
N MET A 41 -6.67 -3.46 2.90
CA MET A 41 -7.55 -2.65 3.73
C MET A 41 -9.00 -2.94 3.39
N HIS A 42 -9.91 -2.66 4.31
CA HIS A 42 -11.34 -2.79 4.05
C HIS A 42 -12.11 -1.61 4.61
N ARG A 43 -13.25 -1.32 3.99
CA ARG A 43 -14.14 -0.22 4.41
C ARG A 43 -15.51 -0.41 3.75
N GLU A 44 -16.55 -0.46 4.58
CA GLU A 44 -17.95 -0.39 4.11
C GLU A 44 -18.29 -1.33 2.93
N GLY A 45 -17.88 -2.59 3.02
CA GLY A 45 -18.18 -3.56 1.97
C GLY A 45 -17.21 -3.57 0.81
N TYR A 46 -16.12 -2.82 0.90
CA TYR A 46 -15.05 -2.80 -0.10
C TYR A 46 -13.75 -3.31 0.48
N ARG A 47 -12.96 -3.91 -0.38
CA ARG A 47 -11.59 -4.32 -0.05
C ARG A 47 -10.62 -3.63 -1.02
N LEU A 48 -9.60 -3.02 -0.45
CA LEU A 48 -8.55 -2.36 -1.22
C LEU A 48 -7.27 -3.16 -1.08
N THR A 49 -6.74 -3.63 -2.20
CA THR A 49 -5.44 -4.28 -2.23
C THR A 49 -4.43 -3.31 -2.81
N VAL A 50 -3.38 -3.03 -2.06
CA VAL A 50 -2.32 -2.12 -2.47
C VAL A 50 -1.06 -2.93 -2.69
N SER A 51 -0.54 -2.92 -3.90
CA SER A 51 0.72 -3.58 -4.27
C SER A 51 1.79 -2.54 -4.47
N LEU A 52 2.95 -2.76 -3.84
CA LEU A 52 4.06 -1.82 -3.88
C LEU A 52 5.31 -2.54 -4.35
N GLN A 53 6.07 -1.86 -5.20
CA GLN A 53 7.36 -2.35 -5.65
C GLN A 53 8.32 -1.17 -5.75
N ASP A 54 9.44 -1.22 -5.02
CA ASP A 54 10.40 -0.14 -5.10
C ASP A 54 11.49 -0.41 -6.14
N ASN A 55 12.18 0.66 -6.52
CA ASN A 55 13.28 0.61 -7.46
C ASN A 55 14.47 1.32 -6.83
N GLU A 56 15.54 0.58 -6.56
CA GLU A 56 16.74 1.12 -5.92
C GLU A 56 17.42 2.22 -6.74
N ARG A 57 17.37 2.10 -8.06
CA ARG A 57 18.03 3.08 -8.94
C ARG A 57 17.41 4.45 -8.85
N SER A 58 16.09 4.50 -8.82
CA SER A 58 15.34 5.77 -8.77
C SER A 58 14.97 6.18 -7.35
N GLN A 59 15.16 5.32 -6.36
CA GLN A 59 14.76 5.55 -4.96
C GLN A 59 13.25 5.86 -4.86
N THR A 60 12.44 5.15 -5.67
CA THR A 60 11.00 5.35 -5.73
C THR A 60 10.26 4.04 -5.54
N THR A 61 8.99 4.13 -5.16
CA THR A 61 8.09 2.99 -5.05
C THR A 61 6.91 3.17 -5.99
N ARG A 62 6.66 2.14 -6.80
CA ARG A 62 5.47 2.08 -7.66
C ARG A 62 4.32 1.53 -6.83
N VAL A 63 3.19 2.22 -6.86
CA VAL A 63 1.99 1.84 -6.09
C VAL A 63 0.86 1.52 -7.05
N GLN A 64 0.26 0.33 -6.87
CA GLN A 64 -0.94 -0.07 -7.60
C GLN A 64 -2.03 -0.38 -6.59
N MET A 65 -3.24 0.10 -6.85
CA MET A 65 -4.38 -0.13 -5.98
C MET A 65 -5.50 -0.81 -6.75
N LEU A 66 -6.10 -1.82 -6.14
CA LEU A 66 -7.25 -2.51 -6.69
C LEU A 66 -8.36 -2.52 -5.64
N MET A 67 -9.49 -1.91 -5.97
CA MET A 67 -10.66 -1.88 -5.09
C MET A 67 -11.67 -2.90 -5.58
N MET A 68 -12.17 -3.72 -4.66
CA MET A 68 -13.15 -4.76 -4.96
C MET A 68 -14.30 -4.71 -3.96
N GLU A 69 -15.51 -4.98 -4.43
CA GLU A 69 -16.63 -5.21 -3.54
C GLU A 69 -16.47 -6.56 -2.84
N GLN A 70 -16.81 -6.58 -1.57
CA GLN A 70 -16.84 -7.79 -0.78
C GLN A 70 -18.23 -8.43 -0.80
#